data_f61f1569e35dda5bc3e790c367dba05f
#
_entry.id   f61f1569e35dda5bc3e790c367dba05f
#
_cell.length_a   1.000
_cell.length_b   1.000
_cell.length_c   1.000
_cell.angle_alpha   90.00
_cell.angle_beta   90.00
_cell.angle_gamma   90.00
#
_symmetry.space_group_name_H-M   'P 1'
#
loop_
_entity.id
_entity.type
_entity.pdbx_description
1 polymer ?
#
loop_
_entity_poly.entity_id
_entity_poly.type
_entity_poly.pdbx_seq_one_letter_code
_entity_poly.pdbx_strand_id
1 'polypeptide(L)'
;PHDADAMGMILEQDLERMSTLPSQGHYIWDREPPLVRVTDARTLEVSMRVQDCVDDEWFLTYLLREWTRSHLDACVSVTDQDGEFLLIEAADVLPSWAQPDTTENRVWIYQGELHLVPLDASNSIPLSVDQATCLVRDPTCKTQAPTAVQDKVFARLAAYPGAASTHHHTTLAFVSLGAARILASYPQSVAEAVHALTTRDVVSMRSTKRYASYLHIDACADEHLAPMPPAVDAVLVRVRCTRHLYARMSFDKFFPPSLLGRRWQHQVEQYRLATSGKTQNISETDAVWGRWCDTGAKLTCGLSMWLESLGQRPTHHPAVSLDPSRHEHFLASLTRLGYFGDEMRDSAEWKAREAQAIKTAARLAAPIEATPTTSISDVLATIRDPVSIHTLSLDTPVSTLASHEDSDAWLSMAPEDVVALLEGRGQEEAEDATMDKFQTFMNKMQTFLESQGDVEGALMEDDDHAFDDGDEAEEDSSDEWDERKNALVDPLPAEEWGAYQHEKSKAQSQGSSAR
;
A
#
# COMPACT_ATOMS: atom_id res chain seq x y z
N PRO A 1 -23.13 -21.04 -20.33
CA PRO A 1 -22.12 -20.05 -19.98
C PRO A 1 -22.73 -19.04 -19.03
N HIS A 2 -22.01 -18.72 -17.94
CA HIS A 2 -22.41 -17.70 -16.99
C HIS A 2 -22.17 -16.32 -17.58
N ASP A 3 -22.97 -15.34 -17.16
CA ASP A 3 -22.74 -13.95 -17.48
C ASP A 3 -21.45 -13.47 -16.82
N ALA A 4 -20.58 -12.79 -17.56
CA ALA A 4 -19.28 -12.34 -17.05
C ALA A 4 -19.43 -11.34 -15.89
N ASP A 5 -20.41 -10.44 -15.95
CA ASP A 5 -20.68 -9.49 -14.88
C ASP A 5 -21.11 -10.23 -13.59
N ALA A 6 -21.95 -11.26 -13.72
CA ALA A 6 -22.36 -12.10 -12.57
C ALA A 6 -21.17 -12.88 -12.00
N MET A 7 -20.32 -13.44 -12.86
CA MET A 7 -19.13 -14.18 -12.43
C MET A 7 -18.10 -13.26 -11.77
N GLY A 8 -17.91 -12.06 -12.29
CA GLY A 8 -17.03 -11.05 -11.69
C GLY A 8 -17.48 -10.66 -10.27
N MET A 9 -18.79 -10.52 -10.05
CA MET A 9 -19.34 -10.24 -8.71
C MET A 9 -19.09 -11.41 -7.74
N ILE A 10 -19.28 -12.64 -8.20
CA ILE A 10 -19.02 -13.82 -7.35
C ILE A 10 -17.53 -13.92 -7.02
N LEU A 11 -16.64 -13.70 -8.00
CA LEU A 11 -15.21 -13.67 -7.74
C LEU A 11 -14.83 -12.61 -6.70
N GLU A 12 -15.36 -11.40 -6.81
CA GLU A 12 -15.09 -10.34 -5.84
C GLU A 12 -15.55 -10.73 -4.42
N GLN A 13 -16.78 -11.26 -4.29
CA GLN A 13 -17.31 -11.72 -3.00
C GLN A 13 -16.50 -12.89 -2.42
N ASP A 14 -16.08 -13.82 -3.27
CA ASP A 14 -15.28 -14.96 -2.84
C ASP A 14 -13.89 -14.52 -2.39
N LEU A 15 -13.24 -13.59 -3.10
CA LEU A 15 -11.96 -13.02 -2.69
C LEU A 15 -12.09 -12.30 -1.34
N GLU A 16 -13.12 -11.49 -1.14
CA GLU A 16 -13.39 -10.79 0.12
C GLU A 16 -13.62 -11.80 1.26
N ARG A 17 -14.45 -12.82 1.02
CA ARG A 17 -14.74 -13.88 2.00
C ARG A 17 -13.49 -14.68 2.36
N MET A 18 -12.72 -15.13 1.36
CA MET A 18 -11.51 -15.93 1.56
C MET A 18 -10.35 -15.13 2.19
N SER A 19 -10.30 -13.83 1.96
CA SER A 19 -9.33 -12.95 2.62
C SER A 19 -9.73 -12.58 4.06
N THR A 20 -10.88 -13.03 4.55
CA THR A 20 -11.29 -12.82 5.94
C THR A 20 -10.59 -13.82 6.85
N LEU A 21 -9.70 -13.33 7.72
CA LEU A 21 -8.94 -14.14 8.67
C LEU A 21 -9.75 -14.43 9.95
N PRO A 22 -9.80 -15.68 10.44
CA PRO A 22 -10.71 -16.08 11.52
C PRO A 22 -10.62 -15.27 12.81
N SER A 23 -9.43 -14.80 13.18
CA SER A 23 -9.20 -14.07 14.44
C SER A 23 -8.96 -12.57 14.24
N GLN A 24 -8.75 -12.13 13.01
CA GLN A 24 -8.30 -10.78 12.70
C GLN A 24 -9.29 -9.99 11.83
N GLY A 25 -10.33 -10.63 11.27
CA GLY A 25 -11.25 -10.01 10.34
C GLY A 25 -10.66 -9.86 8.93
N HIS A 26 -11.12 -8.89 8.14
CA HIS A 26 -10.64 -8.70 6.78
C HIS A 26 -9.12 -8.49 6.72
N TYR A 27 -8.47 -9.09 5.74
CA TYR A 27 -7.06 -8.86 5.44
C TYR A 27 -6.86 -7.40 5.03
N ILE A 28 -5.82 -6.77 5.54
CA ILE A 28 -5.43 -5.41 5.17
C ILE A 28 -4.30 -5.54 4.16
N TRP A 29 -4.55 -5.08 2.95
CA TRP A 29 -3.60 -5.07 1.86
C TRP A 29 -2.61 -3.92 2.03
N ASP A 30 -1.37 -4.12 1.59
CA ASP A 30 -0.31 -3.12 1.77
C ASP A 30 -0.61 -1.81 1.03
N ARG A 31 -1.17 -1.91 -0.15
CA ARG A 31 -1.53 -0.74 -0.95
C ARG A 31 -3.03 -0.62 -1.19
N GLU A 32 -3.61 -1.57 -1.90
CA GLU A 32 -5.03 -1.58 -2.24
C GLU A 32 -5.52 -3.03 -2.39
N PRO A 33 -6.78 -3.31 -2.07
CA PRO A 33 -7.35 -4.63 -2.27
C PRO A 33 -7.43 -4.98 -3.77
N PRO A 34 -7.46 -6.29 -4.11
CA PRO A 34 -7.65 -6.73 -5.48
C PRO A 34 -8.92 -6.15 -6.10
N LEU A 35 -8.80 -5.60 -7.28
CA LEU A 35 -9.89 -5.02 -8.05
C LEU A 35 -10.28 -5.97 -9.18
N VAL A 36 -11.52 -6.47 -9.12
CA VAL A 36 -12.09 -7.33 -10.16
C VAL A 36 -12.72 -6.47 -11.25
N ARG A 37 -12.50 -6.85 -12.52
CA ARG A 37 -13.08 -6.19 -13.69
C ARG A 37 -13.50 -7.20 -14.73
N VAL A 38 -14.48 -6.83 -15.54
CA VAL A 38 -14.93 -7.59 -16.71
C VAL A 38 -14.30 -6.94 -17.94
N THR A 39 -13.38 -7.65 -18.59
CA THR A 39 -12.73 -7.19 -19.82
C THR A 39 -13.51 -7.60 -21.06
N ASP A 40 -14.06 -8.79 -21.05
CA ASP A 40 -14.92 -9.28 -22.14
C ASP A 40 -15.94 -10.33 -21.61
N ALA A 41 -16.71 -10.92 -22.50
CA ALA A 41 -17.78 -11.88 -22.15
C ALA A 41 -17.28 -13.17 -21.46
N ARG A 42 -15.98 -13.43 -21.42
CA ARG A 42 -15.38 -14.68 -20.90
C ARG A 42 -14.15 -14.46 -20.05
N THR A 43 -13.66 -13.22 -19.98
CA THR A 43 -12.41 -12.87 -19.30
C THR A 43 -12.68 -11.85 -18.19
N LEU A 44 -12.18 -12.18 -17.01
CA LEU A 44 -12.12 -11.31 -15.86
C LEU A 44 -10.66 -10.94 -15.61
N GLU A 45 -10.43 -9.72 -15.22
CA GLU A 45 -9.14 -9.23 -14.78
C GLU A 45 -9.20 -8.95 -13.29
N VAL A 46 -8.22 -9.43 -12.54
CA VAL A 46 -8.01 -9.08 -11.14
C VAL A 46 -6.69 -8.32 -11.08
N SER A 47 -6.77 -7.03 -10.83
CA SER A 47 -5.60 -6.16 -10.74
C SER A 47 -5.37 -5.69 -9.32
N MET A 48 -4.10 -5.53 -8.92
CA MET A 48 -3.67 -5.04 -7.63
C MET A 48 -2.36 -4.29 -7.76
N ARG A 49 -2.16 -3.24 -6.99
CA ARG A 49 -0.85 -2.59 -6.84
C ARG A 49 -0.21 -3.11 -5.57
N VAL A 50 0.95 -3.73 -5.71
CA VAL A 50 1.62 -4.40 -4.60
C VAL A 50 2.76 -3.55 -4.03
N GLN A 51 3.44 -2.77 -4.82
CA GLN A 51 4.69 -2.10 -4.44
C GLN A 51 5.75 -3.12 -3.98
N ASP A 52 6.31 -2.97 -2.77
CA ASP A 52 7.39 -3.81 -2.25
C ASP A 52 6.88 -5.00 -1.39
N CYS A 53 5.55 -5.18 -1.27
CA CYS A 53 4.95 -6.22 -0.42
C CYS A 53 4.66 -7.52 -1.20
N VAL A 54 5.68 -8.30 -1.46
CA VAL A 54 5.59 -9.59 -2.18
C VAL A 54 4.62 -10.57 -1.50
N ASP A 55 4.40 -10.44 -0.18
CA ASP A 55 3.45 -11.29 0.55
C ASP A 55 2.01 -11.14 0.05
N ASP A 56 1.62 -9.94 -0.40
CA ASP A 56 0.29 -9.68 -0.95
C ASP A 56 0.09 -10.38 -2.31
N GLU A 57 1.12 -10.43 -3.17
CA GLU A 57 1.07 -11.15 -4.45
C GLU A 57 0.85 -12.64 -4.25
N TRP A 58 1.61 -13.24 -3.33
CA TRP A 58 1.50 -14.66 -3.04
C TRP A 58 0.18 -14.99 -2.34
N PHE A 59 -0.31 -14.10 -1.48
CA PHE A 59 -1.62 -14.30 -0.87
C PHE A 59 -2.75 -14.22 -1.90
N LEU A 60 -2.73 -13.26 -2.81
CA LEU A 60 -3.68 -13.20 -3.92
C LEU A 60 -3.60 -14.44 -4.81
N THR A 61 -2.39 -14.88 -5.14
CA THR A 61 -2.16 -16.12 -5.90
C THR A 61 -2.77 -17.34 -5.21
N TYR A 62 -2.61 -17.44 -3.88
CA TYR A 62 -3.25 -18.48 -3.09
C TYR A 62 -4.78 -18.42 -3.19
N LEU A 63 -5.37 -17.22 -3.02
CA LEU A 63 -6.82 -17.03 -3.12
C LEU A 63 -7.36 -17.43 -4.49
N LEU A 64 -6.69 -17.04 -5.57
CA LEU A 64 -7.07 -17.39 -6.93
C LEU A 64 -6.92 -18.88 -7.20
N ARG A 65 -5.88 -19.53 -6.68
CA ARG A 65 -5.72 -20.99 -6.75
C ARG A 65 -6.87 -21.71 -6.06
N GLU A 66 -7.23 -21.32 -4.83
CA GLU A 66 -8.35 -21.91 -4.11
C GLU A 66 -9.68 -21.66 -4.82
N TRP A 67 -9.83 -20.49 -5.46
CA TRP A 67 -11.00 -20.17 -6.25
C TRP A 67 -11.17 -21.11 -7.45
N THR A 68 -10.08 -21.47 -8.14
CA THR A 68 -10.13 -22.43 -9.27
C THR A 68 -10.53 -23.84 -8.83
N ARG A 69 -10.29 -24.22 -7.57
CA ARG A 69 -10.77 -25.51 -7.01
C ARG A 69 -12.28 -25.55 -6.84
N SER A 70 -12.89 -24.41 -6.58
CA SER A 70 -14.34 -24.27 -6.42
C SER A 70 -15.06 -24.02 -7.75
N HIS A 71 -14.36 -23.42 -8.71
CA HIS A 71 -14.88 -23.04 -10.03
C HIS A 71 -14.12 -23.80 -11.12
N LEU A 72 -14.54 -25.06 -11.36
CA LEU A 72 -13.82 -26.05 -12.16
C LEU A 72 -13.62 -25.65 -13.64
N ASP A 73 -14.37 -24.67 -14.14
CA ASP A 73 -14.22 -24.16 -15.51
C ASP A 73 -13.25 -22.93 -15.58
N ALA A 74 -12.78 -22.43 -14.44
CA ALA A 74 -11.93 -21.26 -14.40
C ALA A 74 -10.45 -21.63 -14.60
N CYS A 75 -9.79 -20.92 -15.51
CA CYS A 75 -8.34 -20.92 -15.68
C CYS A 75 -7.82 -19.55 -15.26
N VAL A 76 -6.77 -19.49 -14.46
CA VAL A 76 -6.15 -18.27 -13.97
C VAL A 76 -4.70 -18.21 -14.45
N SER A 77 -4.31 -17.11 -15.07
CA SER A 77 -2.92 -16.74 -15.33
C SER A 77 -2.56 -15.59 -14.42
N VAL A 78 -1.37 -15.59 -13.84
CA VAL A 78 -0.89 -14.58 -12.92
C VAL A 78 0.40 -13.98 -13.47
N THR A 79 0.40 -12.66 -13.65
CA THR A 79 1.55 -11.92 -14.19
C THR A 79 1.80 -10.68 -13.36
N ASP A 80 3.04 -10.28 -13.26
CA ASP A 80 3.46 -8.98 -12.71
C ASP A 80 3.95 -8.05 -13.83
N GLN A 81 4.69 -6.99 -13.50
CA GLN A 81 5.25 -6.07 -14.50
C GLN A 81 6.35 -6.72 -15.35
N ASP A 82 7.05 -7.71 -14.81
CA ASP A 82 8.15 -8.41 -15.45
C ASP A 82 7.68 -9.68 -16.21
N GLY A 83 6.42 -10.05 -16.09
CA GLY A 83 5.80 -11.18 -16.77
C GLY A 83 5.36 -12.31 -15.82
N GLU A 84 5.81 -13.53 -16.10
CA GLU A 84 5.38 -14.75 -15.39
C GLU A 84 6.20 -14.96 -14.10
N PHE A 85 5.80 -14.35 -12.99
CA PHE A 85 6.55 -14.45 -11.74
C PHE A 85 6.50 -15.82 -11.07
N LEU A 86 5.44 -16.62 -11.28
CA LEU A 86 5.30 -17.95 -10.66
C LEU A 86 6.47 -18.88 -10.97
N LEU A 87 6.99 -18.79 -12.20
CA LEU A 87 8.05 -19.68 -12.66
C LEU A 87 9.43 -19.34 -12.07
N ILE A 88 9.62 -18.17 -11.51
CA ILE A 88 10.86 -17.77 -10.86
C ILE A 88 11.22 -18.73 -9.73
N GLU A 89 10.23 -19.18 -8.94
CA GLU A 89 10.43 -20.12 -7.82
C GLU A 89 10.87 -21.52 -8.28
N ALA A 90 10.66 -21.86 -9.53
CA ALA A 90 10.98 -23.17 -10.11
C ALA A 90 12.07 -23.11 -11.18
N ALA A 91 12.83 -22.02 -11.27
CA ALA A 91 13.79 -21.76 -12.35
C ALA A 91 14.78 -22.91 -12.59
N ASP A 92 15.18 -23.61 -11.52
CA ASP A 92 16.13 -24.74 -11.54
C ASP A 92 15.54 -26.05 -12.10
N VAL A 93 14.22 -26.18 -12.16
CA VAL A 93 13.51 -27.41 -12.58
C VAL A 93 12.59 -27.21 -13.79
N LEU A 94 12.64 -26.03 -14.41
CA LEU A 94 11.82 -25.72 -15.59
C LEU A 94 12.23 -26.56 -16.80
N PRO A 95 11.25 -26.91 -17.68
CA PRO A 95 11.58 -27.46 -19.00
C PRO A 95 12.42 -26.47 -19.82
N SER A 96 13.35 -26.97 -20.62
CA SER A 96 14.28 -26.13 -21.39
C SER A 96 13.62 -25.13 -22.35
N TRP A 97 12.38 -25.36 -22.74
CA TRP A 97 11.59 -24.46 -23.59
C TRP A 97 10.96 -23.29 -22.82
N ALA A 98 10.81 -23.41 -21.49
CA ALA A 98 10.15 -22.41 -20.66
C ALA A 98 11.14 -21.29 -20.33
N GLN A 99 11.19 -20.31 -21.21
CA GLN A 99 12.00 -19.09 -21.08
C GLN A 99 11.06 -17.87 -21.04
N PRO A 100 11.44 -16.72 -20.51
CA PRO A 100 10.57 -15.54 -20.39
C PRO A 100 9.89 -15.13 -21.70
N ASP A 101 10.58 -15.26 -22.83
CA ASP A 101 10.08 -14.94 -24.17
C ASP A 101 9.17 -16.01 -24.79
N THR A 102 9.10 -17.20 -24.19
CA THR A 102 8.30 -18.32 -24.71
C THR A 102 7.12 -18.71 -23.83
N THR A 103 7.00 -18.15 -22.65
CA THR A 103 5.98 -18.50 -21.63
C THR A 103 4.71 -17.67 -21.70
N GLU A 104 4.67 -16.66 -22.54
CA GLU A 104 3.48 -15.81 -22.70
C GLU A 104 2.22 -16.63 -23.00
N ASN A 105 1.18 -16.45 -22.17
CA ASN A 105 -0.10 -17.18 -22.18
C ASN A 105 0.02 -18.71 -22.03
N ARG A 106 1.13 -19.23 -21.50
CA ARG A 106 1.36 -20.67 -21.35
C ARG A 106 1.31 -21.18 -19.93
N VAL A 107 1.27 -20.30 -18.94
CA VAL A 107 1.27 -20.61 -17.51
C VAL A 107 -0.11 -20.37 -16.93
N TRP A 108 -0.74 -21.41 -16.40
CA TRP A 108 -2.12 -21.37 -15.91
C TRP A 108 -2.29 -22.16 -14.63
N ILE A 109 -3.12 -21.64 -13.73
CA ILE A 109 -3.67 -22.38 -12.60
C ILE A 109 -5.07 -22.86 -12.99
N TYR A 110 -5.29 -24.15 -12.96
CA TYR A 110 -6.56 -24.77 -13.30
C TYR A 110 -6.88 -25.89 -12.31
N GLN A 111 -8.05 -25.87 -11.69
CA GLN A 111 -8.47 -26.81 -10.67
C GLN A 111 -7.46 -26.96 -9.50
N GLY A 112 -6.75 -25.89 -9.18
CA GLY A 112 -5.75 -25.85 -8.12
C GLY A 112 -4.37 -26.40 -8.49
N GLU A 113 -4.16 -26.85 -9.74
CA GLU A 113 -2.91 -27.37 -10.25
C GLU A 113 -2.27 -26.39 -11.24
N LEU A 114 -0.94 -26.40 -11.33
CA LEU A 114 -0.20 -25.61 -12.31
C LEU A 114 -0.17 -26.33 -13.66
N HIS A 115 -0.47 -25.63 -14.71
CA HIS A 115 -0.44 -26.10 -16.09
C HIS A 115 0.54 -25.28 -16.92
N LEU A 116 1.41 -25.96 -17.66
CA LEU A 116 2.34 -25.39 -18.62
C LEU A 116 1.97 -25.90 -20.01
N VAL A 117 1.50 -25.03 -20.88
CA VAL A 117 1.21 -25.40 -22.28
C VAL A 117 2.51 -25.55 -23.05
N PRO A 118 2.91 -26.77 -23.46
CA PRO A 118 4.22 -26.98 -24.06
C PRO A 118 4.37 -26.23 -25.40
N LEU A 119 5.59 -25.78 -25.67
CA LEU A 119 5.96 -25.22 -26.97
C LEU A 119 6.26 -26.36 -27.93
N ASP A 120 5.36 -26.62 -28.87
CA ASP A 120 5.53 -27.61 -29.90
C ASP A 120 5.27 -27.03 -31.31
N ALA A 121 5.51 -27.83 -32.36
CA ALA A 121 5.36 -27.38 -33.74
C ALA A 121 3.92 -27.01 -34.13
N SER A 122 2.92 -27.44 -33.35
CA SER A 122 1.50 -27.13 -33.55
C SER A 122 1.05 -25.86 -32.85
N ASN A 123 1.83 -25.40 -31.86
CA ASN A 123 1.52 -24.24 -30.99
C ASN A 123 2.51 -23.10 -31.29
N SER A 124 2.18 -22.24 -32.22
CA SER A 124 3.02 -21.09 -32.58
C SER A 124 3.16 -20.06 -31.43
N ILE A 125 4.24 -19.28 -31.47
CA ILE A 125 4.41 -18.07 -30.68
C ILE A 125 3.90 -16.89 -31.51
N PRO A 126 3.01 -16.01 -30.96
CA PRO A 126 2.35 -16.06 -29.65
C PRO A 126 1.13 -17.00 -29.62
N LEU A 127 0.89 -17.62 -28.45
CA LEU A 127 -0.32 -18.40 -28.17
C LEU A 127 -1.43 -17.46 -27.70
N SER A 128 -2.65 -17.58 -28.26
CA SER A 128 -3.77 -16.78 -27.76
C SER A 128 -4.35 -17.36 -26.45
N VAL A 129 -4.94 -16.50 -25.60
CA VAL A 129 -5.60 -16.89 -24.34
C VAL A 129 -6.67 -17.95 -24.59
N ASP A 130 -7.51 -17.80 -25.64
CA ASP A 130 -8.53 -18.79 -25.99
C ASP A 130 -7.95 -20.15 -26.36
N GLN A 131 -6.88 -20.18 -27.15
CA GLN A 131 -6.19 -21.42 -27.50
C GLN A 131 -5.57 -22.08 -26.26
N ALA A 132 -4.88 -21.31 -25.42
CA ALA A 132 -4.25 -21.80 -24.22
C ALA A 132 -5.27 -22.43 -23.25
N THR A 133 -6.35 -21.71 -22.97
CA THR A 133 -7.40 -22.20 -22.05
C THR A 133 -8.17 -23.39 -22.62
N CYS A 134 -8.33 -23.51 -23.93
CA CYS A 134 -8.86 -24.72 -24.56
C CYS A 134 -7.93 -25.93 -24.34
N LEU A 135 -6.62 -25.76 -24.53
CA LEU A 135 -5.62 -26.81 -24.31
C LEU A 135 -5.54 -27.23 -22.83
N VAL A 136 -5.60 -26.27 -21.90
CA VAL A 136 -5.57 -26.56 -20.46
C VAL A 136 -6.79 -27.35 -20.02
N ARG A 137 -7.98 -27.06 -20.57
CA ARG A 137 -9.24 -27.75 -20.24
C ARG A 137 -9.41 -29.09 -20.95
N ASP A 138 -8.64 -29.35 -22.00
CA ASP A 138 -8.71 -30.60 -22.75
C ASP A 138 -7.95 -31.71 -22.01
N PRO A 139 -8.65 -32.75 -21.45
CA PRO A 139 -8.00 -33.83 -20.71
C PRO A 139 -7.09 -34.70 -21.60
N THR A 140 -7.17 -34.58 -22.94
CA THR A 140 -6.28 -35.29 -23.84
C THR A 140 -4.94 -34.61 -24.01
N CYS A 141 -4.85 -33.30 -23.70
CA CYS A 141 -3.63 -32.51 -23.73
C CYS A 141 -2.85 -32.61 -22.41
N LYS A 142 -1.59 -32.99 -22.49
CA LYS A 142 -0.72 -33.08 -21.31
C LYS A 142 -0.13 -31.70 -20.99
N THR A 143 -0.91 -30.86 -20.34
CA THR A 143 -0.50 -29.51 -19.94
C THR A 143 -0.15 -29.39 -18.46
N GLN A 144 -0.51 -30.36 -17.61
CA GLN A 144 -0.16 -30.36 -16.20
C GLN A 144 1.36 -30.27 -16.01
N ALA A 145 1.81 -29.30 -15.21
CA ALA A 145 3.21 -29.08 -14.96
C ALA A 145 3.87 -30.29 -14.26
N PRO A 146 5.14 -30.60 -14.51
CA PRO A 146 5.88 -31.62 -13.78
C PRO A 146 5.77 -31.42 -12.27
N THR A 147 5.70 -32.51 -11.50
CA THR A 147 5.56 -32.44 -10.02
C THR A 147 6.64 -31.58 -9.38
N ALA A 148 7.90 -31.69 -9.87
CA ALA A 148 9.00 -30.89 -9.35
C ALA A 148 8.76 -29.37 -9.51
N VAL A 149 8.15 -28.93 -10.62
CA VAL A 149 7.79 -27.53 -10.84
C VAL A 149 6.65 -27.11 -9.92
N GLN A 150 5.59 -27.94 -9.83
CA GLN A 150 4.46 -27.68 -8.93
C GLN A 150 4.89 -27.57 -7.47
N ASP A 151 5.73 -28.50 -7.00
CA ASP A 151 6.20 -28.53 -5.63
C ASP A 151 7.00 -27.24 -5.28
N LYS A 152 7.82 -26.77 -6.20
CA LYS A 152 8.60 -25.53 -6.02
C LYS A 152 7.70 -24.29 -5.98
N VAL A 153 6.84 -24.10 -6.98
CA VAL A 153 5.92 -22.95 -7.05
C VAL A 153 4.97 -22.94 -5.87
N PHE A 154 4.36 -24.09 -5.55
CA PHE A 154 3.34 -24.14 -4.50
C PHE A 154 3.90 -24.30 -3.09
N ALA A 155 5.22 -24.48 -2.93
CA ALA A 155 5.88 -24.40 -1.62
C ALA A 155 5.61 -23.04 -0.93
N ARG A 156 5.61 -21.95 -1.70
CA ARG A 156 5.28 -20.60 -1.21
C ARG A 156 3.84 -20.51 -0.68
N LEU A 157 2.93 -21.29 -1.24
CA LEU A 157 1.51 -21.28 -0.88
C LEU A 157 1.18 -22.25 0.24
N ALA A 158 2.09 -23.15 0.62
CA ALA A 158 1.81 -24.25 1.56
C ALA A 158 1.43 -23.78 2.97
N ALA A 159 1.92 -22.62 3.40
CA ALA A 159 1.65 -22.07 4.73
C ALA A 159 0.31 -21.29 4.81
N TYR A 160 -0.32 -20.96 3.68
CA TYR A 160 -1.61 -20.28 3.67
C TYR A 160 -2.77 -21.21 3.99
N PRO A 161 -3.87 -20.72 4.59
CA PRO A 161 -4.14 -19.32 4.97
C PRO A 161 -3.47 -18.88 6.28
N GLY A 162 -2.82 -19.76 7.02
CA GLY A 162 -2.21 -19.48 8.32
C GLY A 162 -1.16 -18.35 8.25
N ALA A 163 -0.31 -18.36 7.23
CA ALA A 163 0.73 -17.36 7.03
C ALA A 163 0.18 -15.94 6.87
N ALA A 164 -1.02 -15.77 6.27
CA ALA A 164 -1.61 -14.46 6.07
C ALA A 164 -1.79 -13.65 7.37
N SER A 165 -2.00 -14.32 8.50
CA SER A 165 -2.09 -13.66 9.80
C SER A 165 -0.75 -13.06 10.26
N THR A 166 0.37 -13.61 9.79
CA THR A 166 1.72 -13.14 10.16
C THR A 166 2.20 -11.96 9.31
N HIS A 167 1.50 -11.65 8.22
CA HIS A 167 1.80 -10.48 7.40
C HIS A 167 1.43 -9.16 8.10
N HIS A 168 0.55 -9.24 9.09
CA HIS A 168 0.09 -8.07 9.83
C HIS A 168 0.90 -7.82 11.09
N HIS A 169 0.84 -6.57 11.52
CA HIS A 169 1.34 -6.08 12.79
C HIS A 169 0.27 -5.22 13.45
N THR A 170 0.05 -5.46 14.72
CA THR A 170 -0.89 -4.71 15.54
C THR A 170 -0.13 -3.79 16.48
N THR A 171 -0.43 -2.50 16.43
CA THR A 171 0.14 -1.48 17.32
C THR A 171 -0.96 -0.66 17.96
N LEU A 172 -0.62 0.09 18.99
CA LEU A 172 -1.50 1.10 19.56
C LEU A 172 -1.12 2.49 19.02
N ALA A 173 -2.12 3.35 18.90
CA ALA A 173 -1.91 4.71 18.46
C ALA A 173 -2.90 5.67 19.11
N PHE A 174 -2.41 6.84 19.53
CA PHE A 174 -3.28 7.97 19.82
C PHE A 174 -3.67 8.63 18.51
N VAL A 175 -4.94 8.61 18.19
CA VAL A 175 -5.48 9.27 17.00
C VAL A 175 -6.59 10.23 17.38
N SER A 176 -6.89 11.19 16.52
CA SER A 176 -8.08 12.03 16.71
C SER A 176 -9.35 11.18 16.63
N LEU A 177 -10.43 11.64 17.26
CA LEU A 177 -11.71 10.92 17.26
C LEU A 177 -12.24 10.64 15.85
N GLY A 178 -12.11 11.60 14.93
CA GLY A 178 -12.51 11.43 13.53
C GLY A 178 -11.66 10.38 12.81
N ALA A 179 -10.35 10.39 13.04
CA ALA A 179 -9.44 9.38 12.49
C ALA A 179 -9.77 7.98 13.02
N ALA A 180 -10.09 7.85 14.31
CA ALA A 180 -10.50 6.59 14.91
C ALA A 180 -11.78 6.03 14.25
N ARG A 181 -12.76 6.88 13.94
CA ARG A 181 -13.99 6.48 13.23
C ARG A 181 -13.71 6.00 11.81
N ILE A 182 -12.83 6.70 11.09
CA ILE A 182 -12.42 6.26 9.73
C ILE A 182 -11.76 4.88 9.81
N LEU A 183 -10.76 4.70 10.67
CA LEU A 183 -10.04 3.44 10.82
C LEU A 183 -10.95 2.28 11.23
N ALA A 184 -11.97 2.55 12.07
CA ALA A 184 -12.95 1.54 12.48
C ALA A 184 -13.88 1.12 11.34
N SER A 185 -14.32 2.07 10.48
CA SER A 185 -15.28 1.81 9.38
C SER A 185 -14.59 1.38 8.09
N TYR A 186 -13.38 1.84 7.87
CA TYR A 186 -12.55 1.56 6.69
C TYR A 186 -11.15 1.09 7.12
N PRO A 187 -10.98 -0.13 7.62
CA PRO A 187 -9.68 -0.61 8.11
C PRO A 187 -8.56 -0.49 7.07
N GLN A 188 -8.87 -0.69 5.78
CA GLN A 188 -7.93 -0.52 4.67
C GLN A 188 -7.38 0.91 4.55
N SER A 189 -8.06 1.92 5.13
CA SER A 189 -7.60 3.32 5.09
C SER A 189 -6.25 3.55 5.79
N VAL A 190 -5.80 2.61 6.62
CA VAL A 190 -4.45 2.66 7.19
C VAL A 190 -3.37 2.64 6.12
N ALA A 191 -3.52 1.81 5.09
CA ALA A 191 -2.59 1.73 3.96
C ALA A 191 -2.57 3.06 3.17
N GLU A 192 -3.75 3.62 2.92
CA GLU A 192 -3.88 4.91 2.24
C GLU A 192 -3.25 6.05 3.05
N ALA A 193 -3.43 6.05 4.38
CA ALA A 193 -2.84 7.04 5.27
C ALA A 193 -1.30 6.97 5.26
N VAL A 194 -0.75 5.76 5.38
CA VAL A 194 0.71 5.55 5.36
C VAL A 194 1.29 5.93 4.00
N HIS A 195 0.63 5.56 2.90
CA HIS A 195 1.05 5.94 1.57
C HIS A 195 1.04 7.47 1.38
N ALA A 196 -0.06 8.14 1.72
CA ALA A 196 -0.15 9.60 1.64
C ALA A 196 0.91 10.30 2.50
N LEU A 197 1.23 9.73 3.67
CA LEU A 197 2.28 10.25 4.53
C LEU A 197 3.67 10.10 3.90
N THR A 198 4.00 8.93 3.37
CA THR A 198 5.35 8.64 2.83
C THR A 198 5.63 9.32 1.49
N THR A 199 4.60 9.64 0.73
CA THR A 199 4.69 10.39 -0.54
C THR A 199 4.36 11.88 -0.40
N ARG A 200 4.28 12.38 0.85
CA ARG A 200 3.89 13.75 1.13
C ARG A 200 4.82 14.81 0.52
N ASP A 201 4.23 15.88 0.08
CA ASP A 201 4.89 17.10 -0.31
C ASP A 201 4.38 18.31 0.52
N VAL A 202 4.89 19.50 0.24
CA VAL A 202 4.48 20.72 0.94
C VAL A 202 3.00 21.05 0.72
N VAL A 203 2.44 20.69 -0.43
CA VAL A 203 1.04 20.96 -0.77
C VAL A 203 0.12 20.03 0.01
N SER A 204 0.42 18.72 0.00
CA SER A 204 -0.35 17.72 0.74
C SER A 204 -0.28 17.96 2.26
N MET A 205 0.86 18.42 2.78
CA MET A 205 0.96 18.83 4.20
C MET A 205 0.06 20.03 4.57
N ARG A 206 -0.19 20.95 3.64
CA ARG A 206 -1.13 22.05 3.87
C ARG A 206 -2.57 21.59 3.95
N SER A 207 -2.92 20.49 3.27
CA SER A 207 -4.26 19.93 3.27
C SER A 207 -4.71 19.43 4.65
N THR A 208 -3.76 19.08 5.54
CA THR A 208 -4.08 18.65 6.90
C THR A 208 -4.92 19.67 7.66
N LYS A 209 -4.71 20.98 7.40
CA LYS A 209 -5.50 22.06 8.01
C LYS A 209 -6.95 22.08 7.54
N ARG A 210 -7.20 21.70 6.29
CA ARG A 210 -8.54 21.73 5.70
C ARG A 210 -9.47 20.70 6.34
N TYR A 211 -8.94 19.53 6.69
CA TYR A 211 -9.72 18.44 7.29
C TYR A 211 -9.64 18.38 8.81
N ALA A 212 -8.94 19.30 9.46
CA ALA A 212 -8.77 19.34 10.91
C ALA A 212 -10.10 19.28 11.66
N SER A 213 -11.07 20.12 11.25
CA SER A 213 -12.38 20.17 11.89
C SER A 213 -13.20 18.89 11.68
N TYR A 214 -13.06 18.22 10.54
CA TYR A 214 -13.72 16.94 10.29
C TYR A 214 -13.11 15.82 11.13
N LEU A 215 -11.80 15.82 11.31
CA LEU A 215 -11.11 14.82 12.12
C LEU A 215 -11.17 15.12 13.63
N HIS A 216 -11.84 16.20 14.05
CA HIS A 216 -11.87 16.65 15.43
C HIS A 216 -10.45 16.84 16.00
N ILE A 217 -9.60 17.55 15.25
CA ILE A 217 -8.27 17.92 15.69
C ILE A 217 -8.39 19.30 16.35
N ASP A 218 -8.64 19.32 17.66
CA ASP A 218 -8.62 20.54 18.44
C ASP A 218 -7.32 20.61 19.26
N ALA A 219 -6.45 21.56 18.88
CA ALA A 219 -5.26 21.84 19.65
C ALA A 219 -5.67 22.31 21.06
N CYS A 220 -5.30 21.55 22.07
CA CYS A 220 -5.56 21.92 23.45
C CYS A 220 -4.84 23.20 23.80
N ALA A 221 -5.60 24.25 24.17
CA ALA A 221 -5.05 25.52 24.60
C ALA A 221 -4.46 25.46 26.03
N ASP A 222 -4.82 24.47 26.85
CA ASP A 222 -4.44 24.38 28.23
C ASP A 222 -3.14 23.60 28.45
N GLU A 223 -2.08 24.32 28.82
CA GLU A 223 -0.78 23.78 29.20
C GLU A 223 -0.79 22.95 30.50
N HIS A 224 -1.89 22.98 31.26
CA HIS A 224 -1.97 22.39 32.60
C HIS A 224 -2.61 21.01 32.70
N LEU A 225 -3.06 20.45 31.56
CA LEU A 225 -3.61 19.09 31.53
C LEU A 225 -2.51 18.03 31.71
N ALA A 226 -2.88 16.89 32.30
CA ALA A 226 -2.00 15.73 32.43
C ALA A 226 -1.32 15.36 31.07
N PRO A 227 -0.13 14.76 31.09
CA PRO A 227 0.61 14.47 29.84
C PRO A 227 -0.15 13.60 28.85
N MET A 228 -1.14 12.83 29.32
CA MET A 228 -2.00 11.97 28.50
C MET A 228 -3.48 12.25 28.75
N PRO A 229 -4.32 12.21 27.71
CA PRO A 229 -4.04 12.08 26.26
C PRO A 229 -3.31 13.29 25.68
N PRO A 230 -2.66 13.15 24.49
CA PRO A 230 -1.89 14.24 23.87
C PRO A 230 -2.76 15.42 23.40
N ALA A 231 -4.05 15.20 23.18
CA ALA A 231 -5.06 16.21 22.89
C ALA A 231 -6.40 15.80 23.54
N VAL A 232 -7.33 16.76 23.73
CA VAL A 232 -8.64 16.49 24.39
C VAL A 232 -9.42 15.40 23.68
N ASP A 233 -9.42 15.42 22.33
CA ASP A 233 -10.17 14.48 21.51
C ASP A 233 -9.32 13.29 21.01
N ALA A 234 -8.10 13.15 21.52
CA ALA A 234 -7.27 12.00 21.17
C ALA A 234 -7.71 10.76 21.96
N VAL A 235 -7.91 9.69 21.24
CA VAL A 235 -8.30 8.37 21.77
C VAL A 235 -7.23 7.34 21.46
N LEU A 236 -7.00 6.42 22.41
CA LEU A 236 -6.09 5.31 22.20
C LEU A 236 -6.83 4.17 21.54
N VAL A 237 -6.39 3.77 20.36
CA VAL A 237 -6.99 2.70 19.57
C VAL A 237 -5.96 1.66 19.15
N ARG A 238 -6.45 0.45 18.88
CA ARG A 238 -5.66 -0.59 18.27
C ARG A 238 -5.69 -0.41 16.75
N VAL A 239 -4.53 -0.39 16.11
CA VAL A 239 -4.37 -0.27 14.67
C VAL A 239 -3.65 -1.50 14.16
N ARG A 240 -4.22 -2.14 13.15
CA ARG A 240 -3.60 -3.25 12.43
C ARG A 240 -3.23 -2.79 11.03
N CYS A 241 -2.05 -3.15 10.57
CA CYS A 241 -1.56 -2.88 9.22
C CYS A 241 -0.63 -4.02 8.79
N THR A 242 -0.13 -4.00 7.56
CA THR A 242 0.93 -4.94 7.16
C THR A 242 2.22 -4.63 7.92
N ARG A 243 3.09 -5.62 8.06
CA ARG A 243 4.43 -5.39 8.63
C ARG A 243 5.21 -4.37 7.81
N HIS A 244 5.07 -4.40 6.50
CA HIS A 244 5.71 -3.43 5.61
C HIS A 244 5.23 -2.00 5.88
N LEU A 245 3.91 -1.76 5.97
CA LEU A 245 3.35 -0.45 6.35
C LEU A 245 3.83 0.01 7.72
N TYR A 246 3.88 -0.90 8.70
CA TYR A 246 4.37 -0.58 10.04
C TYR A 246 5.85 -0.19 10.02
N ALA A 247 6.69 -0.93 9.29
CA ALA A 247 8.10 -0.59 9.14
C ALA A 247 8.27 0.78 8.48
N ARG A 248 7.62 1.03 7.33
CA ARG A 248 7.65 2.33 6.65
C ARG A 248 7.24 3.47 7.58
N MET A 249 6.16 3.30 8.33
CA MET A 249 5.69 4.29 9.29
C MET A 249 6.67 4.48 10.45
N SER A 250 7.29 3.41 10.94
CA SER A 250 8.24 3.47 12.07
C SER A 250 9.53 4.20 11.70
N PHE A 251 10.06 3.96 10.49
CA PHE A 251 11.29 4.58 10.01
C PHE A 251 11.09 5.99 9.44
N ASP A 252 9.86 6.37 9.07
CA ASP A 252 9.61 7.70 8.52
C ASP A 252 9.83 8.80 9.57
N LYS A 253 10.71 9.75 9.23
CA LYS A 253 11.00 10.91 10.07
C LYS A 253 9.93 11.98 9.84
N PHE A 254 8.88 11.96 10.64
CA PHE A 254 7.77 12.91 10.59
C PHE A 254 7.68 13.71 11.89
N PHE A 255 7.60 15.03 11.80
CA PHE A 255 7.33 15.88 12.94
C PHE A 255 5.89 16.39 12.87
N PRO A 256 5.08 16.22 13.94
CA PRO A 256 3.68 16.62 13.93
C PRO A 256 3.53 18.13 13.67
N PRO A 257 2.60 18.55 12.79
CA PRO A 257 2.31 19.97 12.57
C PRO A 257 1.70 20.59 13.86
N SER A 258 1.85 21.91 13.98
CA SER A 258 1.32 22.68 15.12
C SER A 258 -0.20 22.50 15.34
N LEU A 259 -0.89 22.08 14.30
CA LEU A 259 -2.31 21.72 14.32
C LEU A 259 -2.68 20.67 15.37
N LEU A 260 -1.80 19.67 15.58
CA LEU A 260 -2.03 18.63 16.61
C LEU A 260 -1.78 19.13 18.05
N GLY A 261 -1.29 20.35 18.20
CA GLY A 261 -1.01 20.97 19.49
C GLY A 261 0.38 20.70 20.05
N ARG A 262 0.86 21.63 20.91
CA ARG A 262 2.21 21.59 21.49
C ARG A 262 2.48 20.34 22.32
N ARG A 263 1.47 19.82 23.02
CA ARG A 263 1.61 18.62 23.85
C ARG A 263 1.95 17.40 23.01
N TRP A 264 1.23 17.22 21.90
CA TRP A 264 1.50 16.11 20.97
C TRP A 264 2.90 16.22 20.37
N GLN A 265 3.26 17.44 19.89
CA GLN A 265 4.60 17.72 19.38
C GLN A 265 5.68 17.39 20.42
N HIS A 266 5.50 17.82 21.67
CA HIS A 266 6.46 17.57 22.76
C HIS A 266 6.64 16.06 23.03
N GLN A 267 5.55 15.29 23.09
CA GLN A 267 5.63 13.84 23.30
C GLN A 267 6.41 13.13 22.18
N VAL A 268 6.13 13.48 20.93
CA VAL A 268 6.84 12.91 19.78
C VAL A 268 8.30 13.36 19.76
N GLU A 269 8.60 14.61 20.10
CA GLU A 269 9.97 15.12 20.19
C GLU A 269 10.79 14.36 21.25
N GLN A 270 10.25 14.19 22.45
CA GLN A 270 10.91 13.45 23.53
C GLN A 270 11.20 12.00 23.13
N TYR A 271 10.23 11.33 22.51
CA TYR A 271 10.40 9.98 22.00
C TYR A 271 11.52 9.89 20.96
N ARG A 272 11.57 10.83 20.02
CA ARG A 272 12.59 10.84 18.96
C ARG A 272 13.99 11.17 19.46
N LEU A 273 14.10 12.08 20.42
CA LEU A 273 15.38 12.37 21.08
C LEU A 273 15.91 11.14 21.82
N ALA A 274 15.03 10.38 22.45
CA ALA A 274 15.39 9.14 23.14
C ALA A 274 15.86 8.07 22.16
N THR A 275 15.11 7.83 21.09
CA THR A 275 15.44 6.80 20.08
C THR A 275 16.70 7.15 19.28
N SER A 276 17.03 8.45 19.13
CA SER A 276 18.27 8.88 18.47
C SER A 276 19.50 8.88 19.38
N GLY A 277 19.39 8.41 20.62
CA GLY A 277 20.50 8.37 21.58
C GLY A 277 20.96 9.73 22.11
N LYS A 278 20.24 10.81 21.77
CA LYS A 278 20.58 12.17 22.19
C LYS A 278 20.16 12.51 23.61
N THR A 279 19.24 11.74 24.19
CA THR A 279 18.77 11.93 25.58
C THR A 279 18.79 10.57 26.28
N GLN A 280 19.51 10.48 27.42
CA GLN A 280 19.70 9.21 28.12
C GLN A 280 18.64 8.89 29.20
N ASN A 281 17.64 9.75 29.42
CA ASN A 281 16.75 9.67 30.58
C ASN A 281 15.27 9.79 30.24
N ILE A 282 14.78 9.00 29.30
CA ILE A 282 13.34 8.84 29.16
C ILE A 282 12.91 7.56 29.91
N SER A 283 11.79 7.60 30.62
CA SER A 283 11.27 6.38 31.23
C SER A 283 10.75 5.43 30.14
N GLU A 284 10.79 4.12 30.40
CA GLU A 284 10.22 3.12 29.46
C GLU A 284 8.74 3.42 29.15
N THR A 285 8.00 3.85 30.15
CA THR A 285 6.60 4.26 30.02
C THR A 285 6.44 5.45 29.06
N ASP A 286 7.28 6.48 29.19
CA ASP A 286 7.20 7.66 28.32
C ASP A 286 7.64 7.33 26.89
N ALA A 287 8.58 6.41 26.72
CA ALA A 287 8.98 5.92 25.40
C ALA A 287 7.81 5.23 24.69
N VAL A 288 7.07 4.38 25.38
CA VAL A 288 5.88 3.70 24.84
C VAL A 288 4.78 4.72 24.49
N TRP A 289 4.47 5.66 25.40
CA TRP A 289 3.53 6.73 25.13
C TRP A 289 3.93 7.58 23.92
N GLY A 290 5.22 7.94 23.84
CA GLY A 290 5.77 8.71 22.73
C GLY A 290 5.65 8.00 21.40
N ARG A 291 5.89 6.68 21.35
CA ARG A 291 5.68 5.85 20.17
C ARG A 291 4.22 5.89 19.71
N TRP A 292 3.27 5.69 20.62
CA TRP A 292 1.84 5.74 20.29
C TRP A 292 1.39 7.11 19.81
N CYS A 293 1.99 8.19 20.35
CA CYS A 293 1.77 9.55 19.86
C CYS A 293 2.37 9.77 18.46
N ASP A 294 3.57 9.26 18.20
CA ASP A 294 4.23 9.37 16.87
C ASP A 294 3.43 8.65 15.80
N THR A 295 3.07 7.39 16.06
CA THR A 295 2.23 6.58 15.17
C THR A 295 0.88 7.25 14.89
N GLY A 296 0.24 7.75 15.93
CA GLY A 296 -1.07 8.40 15.79
C GLY A 296 -1.02 9.74 15.06
N ALA A 297 0.02 10.54 15.25
CA ALA A 297 0.24 11.77 14.51
C ALA A 297 0.38 11.47 13.00
N LYS A 298 1.17 10.46 12.66
CA LYS A 298 1.38 10.00 11.30
C LYS A 298 0.08 9.56 10.65
N LEU A 299 -0.69 8.71 11.32
CA LEU A 299 -1.98 8.23 10.83
C LEU A 299 -3.02 9.36 10.69
N THR A 300 -3.14 10.24 11.67
CA THR A 300 -4.08 11.36 11.62
C THR A 300 -3.76 12.31 10.46
N CYS A 301 -2.49 12.66 10.28
CA CYS A 301 -2.06 13.51 9.15
C CYS A 301 -2.19 12.78 7.81
N GLY A 302 -1.81 11.51 7.74
CA GLY A 302 -1.95 10.69 6.53
C GLY A 302 -3.40 10.58 6.08
N LEU A 303 -4.34 10.32 7.00
CA LEU A 303 -5.78 10.32 6.70
C LEU A 303 -6.27 11.67 6.21
N SER A 304 -5.76 12.78 6.76
CA SER A 304 -6.11 14.13 6.27
C SER A 304 -5.70 14.33 4.82
N MET A 305 -4.49 13.89 4.47
CA MET A 305 -3.95 13.96 3.09
C MET A 305 -4.71 13.02 2.15
N TRP A 306 -5.06 11.83 2.61
CA TRP A 306 -5.89 10.89 1.85
C TRP A 306 -7.28 11.46 1.55
N LEU A 307 -7.94 12.09 2.53
CA LEU A 307 -9.23 12.78 2.32
C LEU A 307 -9.14 13.87 1.26
N GLU A 308 -8.04 14.64 1.22
CA GLU A 308 -7.81 15.62 0.16
C GLU A 308 -7.73 14.95 -1.21
N SER A 309 -6.97 13.86 -1.32
CA SER A 309 -6.84 13.12 -2.57
C SER A 309 -8.19 12.57 -3.06
N LEU A 310 -9.04 12.10 -2.14
CA LEU A 310 -10.41 11.66 -2.46
C LEU A 310 -11.28 12.83 -2.97
N GLY A 311 -11.12 14.01 -2.37
CA GLY A 311 -11.87 15.20 -2.77
C GLY A 311 -11.49 15.75 -4.14
N GLN A 312 -10.29 15.44 -4.62
CA GLN A 312 -9.80 15.84 -5.94
C GLN A 312 -10.17 14.84 -7.05
N ARG A 313 -10.57 13.62 -6.69
CA ARG A 313 -10.99 12.63 -7.68
C ARG A 313 -12.35 13.00 -8.27
N PRO A 314 -12.51 12.95 -9.60
CA PRO A 314 -13.80 13.21 -10.22
C PRO A 314 -14.82 12.16 -9.76
N THR A 315 -15.95 12.62 -9.24
CA THR A 315 -17.08 11.74 -8.87
C THR A 315 -17.82 11.33 -10.15
N HIS A 316 -17.24 10.43 -10.92
CA HIS A 316 -17.94 9.83 -12.04
C HIS A 316 -18.66 8.57 -11.53
N HIS A 317 -19.97 8.68 -11.32
CA HIS A 317 -20.85 7.53 -11.24
C HIS A 317 -21.40 7.29 -12.66
N PRO A 318 -20.89 6.33 -13.41
CA PRO A 318 -21.54 5.96 -14.67
C PRO A 318 -22.93 5.45 -14.31
N ALA A 319 -23.95 6.17 -14.74
CA ALA A 319 -25.33 5.66 -14.72
C ALA A 319 -25.40 4.55 -15.78
N VAL A 320 -25.10 3.33 -15.39
CA VAL A 320 -25.26 2.17 -16.28
C VAL A 320 -26.71 1.73 -16.18
N SER A 321 -27.46 2.07 -17.21
CA SER A 321 -28.76 1.44 -17.48
C SER A 321 -28.46 0.16 -18.26
N LEU A 322 -28.59 -1.00 -17.62
CA LEU A 322 -28.58 -2.28 -18.32
C LEU A 322 -29.82 -2.38 -19.23
N ASP A 323 -29.62 -2.80 -20.46
CA ASP A 323 -30.71 -3.16 -21.36
C ASP A 323 -31.61 -4.23 -20.69
N PRO A 324 -32.94 -4.15 -20.76
CA PRO A 324 -33.84 -5.05 -20.04
C PRO A 324 -33.57 -6.56 -20.26
N SER A 325 -33.18 -6.96 -21.47
CA SER A 325 -32.85 -8.36 -21.78
C SER A 325 -31.53 -8.80 -21.12
N ARG A 326 -30.53 -7.92 -21.09
CA ARG A 326 -29.25 -8.14 -20.41
C ARG A 326 -29.46 -8.18 -18.90
N HIS A 327 -30.32 -7.32 -18.38
CA HIS A 327 -30.66 -7.29 -16.96
C HIS A 327 -31.29 -8.62 -16.48
N GLU A 328 -32.28 -9.16 -17.23
CA GLU A 328 -32.91 -10.42 -16.86
C GLU A 328 -31.94 -11.61 -16.92
N HIS A 329 -31.08 -11.66 -17.94
CA HIS A 329 -30.04 -12.69 -18.06
C HIS A 329 -29.02 -12.60 -16.91
N PHE A 330 -28.61 -11.40 -16.54
CA PHE A 330 -27.71 -11.13 -15.41
C PHE A 330 -28.33 -11.63 -14.09
N LEU A 331 -29.57 -11.25 -13.78
CA LEU A 331 -30.26 -11.71 -12.57
C LEU A 331 -30.45 -13.23 -12.56
N ALA A 332 -30.76 -13.85 -13.69
CA ALA A 332 -30.87 -15.30 -13.81
C ALA A 332 -29.53 -16.00 -13.54
N SER A 333 -28.43 -15.40 -13.99
CA SER A 333 -27.08 -15.92 -13.73
C SER A 333 -26.69 -15.78 -12.25
N LEU A 334 -26.97 -14.64 -11.62
CA LEU A 334 -26.75 -14.41 -10.18
C LEU A 334 -27.57 -15.37 -9.33
N THR A 335 -28.84 -15.61 -9.69
CA THR A 335 -29.70 -16.57 -8.98
C THR A 335 -29.14 -17.98 -9.07
N ARG A 336 -28.65 -18.40 -10.25
CA ARG A 336 -28.04 -19.71 -10.45
C ARG A 336 -26.74 -19.88 -9.67
N LEU A 337 -25.99 -18.80 -9.52
CA LEU A 337 -24.74 -18.75 -8.74
C LEU A 337 -24.98 -18.61 -7.22
N GLY A 338 -26.24 -18.50 -6.79
CA GLY A 338 -26.60 -18.46 -5.37
C GLY A 338 -26.44 -17.10 -4.70
N TYR A 339 -26.24 -16.02 -5.45
CA TYR A 339 -26.06 -14.65 -4.92
C TYR A 339 -27.18 -14.20 -3.98
N PHE A 340 -28.41 -14.51 -4.34
CA PHE A 340 -29.59 -14.12 -3.55
C PHE A 340 -29.86 -15.05 -2.35
N GLY A 341 -29.16 -16.20 -2.24
CA GLY A 341 -29.42 -17.20 -1.20
C GLY A 341 -30.85 -17.74 -1.24
N ASP A 342 -31.47 -17.87 -0.06
CA ASP A 342 -32.85 -18.37 0.09
C ASP A 342 -33.91 -17.25 0.01
N GLU A 343 -33.52 -16.03 -0.40
CA GLU A 343 -34.44 -14.89 -0.46
C GLU A 343 -35.50 -15.05 -1.56
N MET A 344 -36.74 -14.79 -1.20
CA MET A 344 -37.83 -14.79 -2.17
C MET A 344 -37.67 -13.62 -3.16
N ARG A 345 -37.81 -13.92 -4.45
CA ARG A 345 -37.82 -12.89 -5.49
C ARG A 345 -38.85 -11.81 -5.16
N ASP A 346 -38.47 -10.56 -5.37
CA ASP A 346 -39.26 -9.35 -5.07
C ASP A 346 -39.43 -9.00 -3.59
N SER A 347 -38.85 -9.76 -2.65
CA SER A 347 -38.75 -9.33 -1.25
C SER A 347 -37.95 -8.02 -1.11
N ALA A 348 -38.09 -7.33 0.01
CA ALA A 348 -37.34 -6.10 0.27
C ALA A 348 -35.80 -6.36 0.26
N GLU A 349 -35.39 -7.48 0.85
CA GLU A 349 -33.98 -7.89 0.88
C GLU A 349 -33.47 -8.27 -0.51
N TRP A 350 -34.26 -9.02 -1.29
CA TRP A 350 -33.93 -9.37 -2.67
C TRP A 350 -33.72 -8.12 -3.54
N LYS A 351 -34.63 -7.13 -3.43
CA LYS A 351 -34.51 -5.84 -4.15
C LYS A 351 -33.29 -5.03 -3.72
N ALA A 352 -32.96 -5.05 -2.44
CA ALA A 352 -31.76 -4.38 -1.94
C ALA A 352 -30.48 -5.02 -2.54
N ARG A 353 -30.40 -6.36 -2.56
CA ARG A 353 -29.30 -7.11 -3.19
C ARG A 353 -29.25 -6.89 -4.70
N GLU A 354 -30.41 -6.84 -5.38
CA GLU A 354 -30.49 -6.51 -6.82
C GLU A 354 -29.92 -5.13 -7.11
N ALA A 355 -30.34 -4.11 -6.35
CA ALA A 355 -29.82 -2.75 -6.52
C ALA A 355 -28.29 -2.68 -6.27
N GLN A 356 -27.81 -3.39 -5.27
CA GLN A 356 -26.38 -3.51 -5.01
C GLN A 356 -25.66 -4.22 -6.16
N ALA A 357 -26.23 -5.30 -6.69
CA ALA A 357 -25.67 -6.05 -7.81
C ALA A 357 -25.52 -5.20 -9.06
N ILE A 358 -26.53 -4.41 -9.41
CA ILE A 358 -26.48 -3.49 -10.56
C ILE A 358 -25.39 -2.44 -10.37
N LYS A 359 -25.26 -1.88 -9.17
CA LYS A 359 -24.21 -0.90 -8.85
C LYS A 359 -22.82 -1.53 -8.98
N THR A 360 -22.65 -2.76 -8.51
CA THR A 360 -21.38 -3.48 -8.61
C THR A 360 -21.06 -3.84 -10.06
N ALA A 361 -22.00 -4.36 -10.83
CA ALA A 361 -21.81 -4.66 -12.26
C ALA A 361 -21.38 -3.41 -13.05
N ALA A 362 -21.99 -2.25 -12.76
CA ALA A 362 -21.59 -0.98 -13.34
C ALA A 362 -20.13 -0.62 -13.05
N ARG A 363 -19.66 -0.89 -11.81
CA ARG A 363 -18.27 -0.66 -11.40
C ARG A 363 -17.31 -1.66 -12.06
N LEU A 364 -17.68 -2.93 -12.15
CA LEU A 364 -16.84 -3.97 -12.77
C LEU A 364 -16.62 -3.71 -14.27
N ALA A 365 -17.56 -3.05 -14.93
CA ALA A 365 -17.46 -2.68 -16.33
C ALA A 365 -16.75 -1.33 -16.57
N ALA A 366 -16.46 -0.57 -15.52
CA ALA A 366 -15.84 0.75 -15.65
C ALA A 366 -14.32 0.66 -15.90
N PRO A 367 -13.71 1.63 -16.61
CA PRO A 367 -12.24 1.72 -16.74
C PRO A 367 -11.56 1.90 -15.38
N ILE A 368 -10.31 1.43 -15.21
CA ILE A 368 -9.54 1.52 -13.94
C ILE A 368 -9.51 2.96 -13.42
N GLU A 369 -9.30 3.91 -14.29
CA GLU A 369 -9.18 5.34 -13.98
C GLU A 369 -10.49 5.98 -13.46
N ALA A 370 -11.63 5.35 -13.76
CA ALA A 370 -12.95 5.86 -13.42
C ALA A 370 -13.56 5.24 -12.14
N THR A 371 -12.87 4.34 -11.47
CA THR A 371 -13.41 3.61 -10.33
C THR A 371 -12.85 4.12 -8.99
N PRO A 372 -13.42 5.15 -8.36
CA PRO A 372 -13.16 5.40 -6.96
C PRO A 372 -13.85 4.28 -6.15
N THR A 373 -13.07 3.44 -5.49
CA THR A 373 -13.59 2.43 -4.56
C THR A 373 -14.26 3.05 -3.34
N THR A 374 -13.90 4.28 -2.99
CA THR A 374 -14.41 5.00 -1.81
C THR A 374 -14.72 6.45 -2.16
N SER A 375 -15.94 6.91 -1.87
CA SER A 375 -16.33 8.30 -2.03
C SER A 375 -15.96 9.13 -0.80
N ILE A 376 -15.46 10.35 -1.00
CA ILE A 376 -15.21 11.27 0.12
C ILE A 376 -16.47 11.56 0.93
N SER A 377 -17.64 11.64 0.30
CA SER A 377 -18.92 11.87 0.98
C SER A 377 -19.28 10.73 1.93
N ASP A 378 -18.99 9.47 1.54
CA ASP A 378 -19.27 8.30 2.37
C ASP A 378 -18.34 8.26 3.58
N VAL A 379 -17.05 8.59 3.39
CA VAL A 379 -16.08 8.68 4.49
C VAL A 379 -16.45 9.81 5.46
N LEU A 380 -16.81 10.98 4.95
CA LEU A 380 -17.23 12.11 5.79
C LEU A 380 -18.57 11.84 6.51
N ALA A 381 -19.49 11.08 5.92
CA ALA A 381 -20.71 10.64 6.60
C ALA A 381 -20.38 9.75 7.80
N THR A 382 -19.45 8.80 7.64
CA THR A 382 -18.99 7.93 8.71
C THR A 382 -18.40 8.69 9.90
N ILE A 383 -17.70 9.81 9.66
CA ILE A 383 -17.16 10.65 10.74
C ILE A 383 -18.29 11.28 11.55
N ARG A 384 -19.43 11.61 10.93
CA ARG A 384 -20.58 12.25 11.58
C ARG A 384 -21.45 11.28 12.34
N ASP A 385 -21.56 10.04 11.84
CA ASP A 385 -22.37 9.01 12.48
C ASP A 385 -21.61 8.38 13.66
N PRO A 386 -22.28 8.14 14.80
CA PRO A 386 -21.64 7.53 15.96
C PRO A 386 -21.35 6.04 15.72
N VAL A 387 -20.26 5.75 15.02
CA VAL A 387 -19.74 4.37 14.93
C VAL A 387 -19.17 4.00 16.30
N SER A 388 -19.47 2.79 16.76
CA SER A 388 -18.87 2.26 17.98
C SER A 388 -17.38 2.06 17.78
N ILE A 389 -16.58 2.85 18.47
CA ILE A 389 -15.11 2.76 18.46
C ILE A 389 -14.67 1.97 19.68
N HIS A 390 -13.82 0.98 19.47
CA HIS A 390 -13.14 0.29 20.58
C HIS A 390 -11.95 1.13 21.04
N THR A 391 -12.18 2.00 21.99
CA THR A 391 -11.13 2.77 22.67
C THR A 391 -10.61 2.03 23.89
N LEU A 392 -9.31 2.16 24.15
CA LEU A 392 -8.68 1.60 25.33
C LEU A 392 -8.67 2.65 26.46
N SER A 393 -8.99 2.21 27.69
CA SER A 393 -9.01 3.10 28.87
C SER A 393 -7.59 3.44 29.29
N LEU A 394 -7.33 4.74 29.48
CA LEU A 394 -6.05 5.26 29.99
C LEU A 394 -5.82 4.96 31.47
N ASP A 395 -6.83 4.50 32.19
CA ASP A 395 -6.70 4.04 33.58
C ASP A 395 -6.00 2.67 33.67
N THR A 396 -5.85 1.99 32.54
CA THR A 396 -5.17 0.70 32.47
C THR A 396 -3.65 0.90 32.50
N PRO A 397 -2.89 0.10 33.28
CA PRO A 397 -1.43 0.18 33.30
C PRO A 397 -0.82 0.02 31.90
N VAL A 398 0.23 0.79 31.59
CA VAL A 398 0.88 0.80 30.27
C VAL A 398 1.38 -0.61 29.87
N SER A 399 1.91 -1.38 30.83
CA SER A 399 2.34 -2.76 30.57
C SER A 399 1.20 -3.67 30.10
N THR A 400 -0.01 -3.47 30.62
CA THR A 400 -1.21 -4.19 30.17
C THR A 400 -1.67 -3.69 28.79
N LEU A 401 -1.63 -2.39 28.55
CA LEU A 401 -1.94 -1.83 27.24
C LEU A 401 -0.95 -2.33 26.19
N ALA A 402 0.34 -2.28 26.47
CA ALA A 402 1.39 -2.76 25.57
C ALA A 402 1.26 -4.26 25.22
N SER A 403 0.64 -5.08 26.08
CA SER A 403 0.37 -6.49 25.77
C SER A 403 -0.66 -6.69 24.65
N HIS A 404 -1.33 -5.64 24.19
CA HIS A 404 -2.22 -5.68 23.03
C HIS A 404 -1.52 -5.39 21.71
N GLU A 405 -0.21 -5.12 21.75
CA GLU A 405 0.62 -4.91 20.55
C GLU A 405 1.40 -6.18 20.20
N ASP A 406 1.74 -6.31 18.93
CA ASP A 406 2.68 -7.30 18.48
C ASP A 406 4.12 -6.85 18.78
N SER A 407 5.05 -7.80 18.91
CA SER A 407 6.45 -7.49 19.19
C SER A 407 7.14 -6.83 17.99
N ASP A 408 7.90 -5.76 18.25
CA ASP A 408 8.73 -5.05 17.26
C ASP A 408 10.08 -5.76 17.00
N ALA A 409 10.36 -6.89 17.63
CA ALA A 409 11.65 -7.59 17.54
C ALA A 409 12.06 -7.92 16.09
N TRP A 410 11.10 -8.11 15.20
CA TRP A 410 11.35 -8.38 13.79
C TRP A 410 11.87 -7.15 13.01
N LEU A 411 11.71 -5.91 13.53
CA LEU A 411 12.25 -4.69 12.91
C LEU A 411 13.77 -4.52 13.15
N SER A 412 14.28 -5.13 14.21
CA SER A 412 15.70 -5.07 14.58
C SER A 412 16.34 -6.43 14.30
N MET A 413 16.87 -6.61 13.11
CA MET A 413 17.66 -7.79 12.78
C MET A 413 19.11 -7.53 13.16
N ALA A 414 19.70 -8.40 13.98
CA ALA A 414 21.12 -8.28 14.30
C ALA A 414 21.96 -8.53 13.03
N PRO A 415 23.11 -7.86 12.87
CA PRO A 415 23.98 -8.11 11.71
C PRO A 415 24.31 -9.59 11.49
N GLU A 416 24.46 -10.35 12.58
CA GLU A 416 24.71 -11.78 12.57
C GLU A 416 23.55 -12.59 11.97
N ASP A 417 22.30 -12.17 12.24
CA ASP A 417 21.09 -12.83 11.70
C ASP A 417 20.95 -12.56 10.19
N VAL A 418 21.34 -11.36 9.74
CA VAL A 418 21.38 -11.01 8.31
C VAL A 418 22.40 -11.87 7.58
N VAL A 419 23.60 -12.04 8.15
CA VAL A 419 24.64 -12.90 7.59
C VAL A 419 24.17 -14.35 7.53
N ALA A 420 23.58 -14.88 8.60
CA ALA A 420 23.03 -16.25 8.63
C ALA A 420 21.92 -16.46 7.58
N LEU A 421 21.11 -15.45 7.34
CA LEU A 421 20.02 -15.49 6.34
C LEU A 421 20.56 -15.47 4.91
N LEU A 422 21.66 -14.75 4.68
CA LEU A 422 22.38 -14.72 3.40
C LEU A 422 23.16 -16.01 3.16
N GLU A 423 23.83 -16.55 4.19
CA GLU A 423 24.53 -17.84 4.11
C GLU A 423 23.55 -19.00 3.88
N GLY A 424 22.37 -18.97 4.50
CA GLY A 424 21.32 -19.99 4.30
C GLY A 424 20.71 -19.98 2.89
N ARG A 425 20.77 -18.85 2.16
CA ARG A 425 20.38 -18.74 0.75
C ARG A 425 21.51 -18.97 -0.23
N GLY A 426 22.75 -18.96 0.25
CA GLY A 426 23.98 -18.90 -0.57
C GLY A 426 24.77 -20.20 -0.66
N GLN A 427 24.18 -21.39 -0.45
CA GLN A 427 24.96 -22.62 -0.56
C GLN A 427 25.29 -23.07 -1.99
N GLU A 428 24.97 -22.31 -3.02
CA GLU A 428 25.37 -22.71 -4.39
C GLU A 428 26.23 -21.74 -5.20
N GLU A 429 26.35 -20.45 -4.88
CA GLU A 429 27.27 -19.56 -5.63
C GLU A 429 27.63 -18.29 -4.86
N ALA A 430 28.76 -18.23 -4.20
CA ALA A 430 29.67 -17.07 -4.19
C ALA A 430 30.70 -17.10 -3.05
N GLU A 431 31.86 -17.48 -3.39
CA GLU A 431 33.09 -17.31 -2.59
C GLU A 431 33.44 -15.81 -2.46
N ASP A 432 33.95 -15.45 -1.25
CA ASP A 432 34.77 -14.28 -0.84
C ASP A 432 34.45 -12.85 -1.35
N ALA A 433 34.04 -12.66 -2.56
CA ALA A 433 33.80 -11.30 -3.11
C ALA A 433 32.50 -10.63 -2.62
N THR A 434 31.60 -11.40 -2.04
CA THR A 434 30.25 -10.92 -1.66
C THR A 434 30.24 -10.35 -0.25
N MET A 435 31.07 -10.91 0.64
CA MET A 435 31.15 -10.48 2.04
C MET A 435 31.77 -9.07 2.17
N ASP A 436 32.78 -8.76 1.36
CA ASP A 436 33.44 -7.45 1.35
C ASP A 436 32.51 -6.35 0.80
N LYS A 437 31.75 -6.69 -0.26
CA LYS A 437 30.69 -5.80 -0.82
C LYS A 437 29.54 -5.60 0.16
N PHE A 438 29.16 -6.64 0.90
CA PHE A 438 28.09 -6.53 1.89
C PHE A 438 28.53 -5.73 3.12
N GLN A 439 29.74 -5.92 3.63
CA GLN A 439 30.29 -5.08 4.71
C GLN A 439 30.39 -3.62 4.26
N THR A 440 30.80 -3.38 3.02
CA THR A 440 30.84 -2.03 2.45
C THR A 440 29.43 -1.44 2.32
N PHE A 441 28.44 -2.22 1.92
CA PHE A 441 27.04 -1.81 1.88
C PHE A 441 26.47 -1.51 3.28
N MET A 442 26.72 -2.40 4.25
CA MET A 442 26.30 -2.20 5.64
C MET A 442 26.96 -0.96 6.26
N ASN A 443 28.25 -0.74 6.01
CA ASN A 443 28.93 0.46 6.47
C ASN A 443 28.37 1.73 5.81
N LYS A 444 28.09 1.69 4.49
CA LYS A 444 27.42 2.81 3.79
C LYS A 444 26.01 3.05 4.33
N MET A 445 25.26 1.99 4.61
CA MET A 445 23.90 2.10 5.18
C MET A 445 23.94 2.62 6.62
N GLN A 446 24.89 2.17 7.43
CA GLN A 446 25.10 2.68 8.78
C GLN A 446 25.56 4.15 8.76
N THR A 447 26.49 4.53 7.88
CA THR A 447 26.90 5.92 7.68
C THR A 447 25.73 6.76 7.17
N PHE A 448 24.89 6.24 6.29
CA PHE A 448 23.66 6.91 5.84
C PHE A 448 22.64 7.09 6.97
N LEU A 449 22.48 6.10 7.85
CA LEU A 449 21.60 6.17 9.02
C LEU A 449 22.17 7.11 10.11
N GLU A 450 23.49 7.17 10.24
CA GLU A 450 24.19 8.04 11.19
C GLU A 450 24.41 9.47 10.65
N SER A 451 24.44 9.64 9.33
CA SER A 451 24.47 10.98 8.72
C SER A 451 23.14 11.68 9.01
N GLN A 452 23.21 12.66 9.88
CA GLN A 452 22.13 13.60 10.10
C GLN A 452 21.83 14.28 8.76
N GLY A 453 20.70 13.92 8.17
CA GLY A 453 20.17 14.67 7.05
C GLY A 453 19.85 16.09 7.53
N ASP A 454 20.70 17.03 7.22
CA ASP A 454 20.41 18.44 7.32
C ASP A 454 19.24 18.73 6.39
N VAL A 455 18.39 19.67 6.76
CA VAL A 455 17.11 19.99 6.10
C VAL A 455 17.30 20.63 4.71
N GLU A 456 18.53 20.80 4.28
CA GLU A 456 18.90 21.29 2.94
C GLU A 456 19.32 20.11 2.05
N GLY A 457 18.47 19.84 1.10
CA GLY A 457 18.49 18.94 -0.04
C GLY A 457 19.71 18.03 -0.22
N ALA A 458 19.43 16.74 -0.44
CA ALA A 458 20.41 15.72 -0.74
C ALA A 458 21.38 16.17 -1.86
N LEU A 459 22.62 16.50 -1.48
CA LEU A 459 23.73 16.52 -2.39
C LEU A 459 24.24 15.08 -2.50
N MET A 460 24.05 14.48 -3.67
CA MET A 460 24.78 13.28 -4.06
C MET A 460 26.23 13.71 -4.29
N GLU A 461 27.13 13.28 -3.41
CA GLU A 461 28.55 13.32 -3.71
C GLU A 461 28.85 12.28 -4.79
N ASP A 462 29.23 12.76 -5.95
CA ASP A 462 29.75 11.97 -7.05
C ASP A 462 31.11 11.35 -6.69
N ASP A 463 31.33 10.15 -7.22
CA ASP A 463 32.53 9.32 -7.11
C ASP A 463 33.84 10.13 -7.28
N ASP A 464 34.59 10.31 -6.20
CA ASP A 464 35.98 10.75 -6.29
C ASP A 464 36.92 9.57 -6.59
N HIS A 465 37.27 9.48 -7.87
CA HIS A 465 38.50 8.82 -8.25
C HIS A 465 39.70 9.66 -7.81
N ALA A 466 40.50 9.06 -6.95
CA ALA A 466 41.78 9.55 -6.51
C ALA A 466 42.65 10.03 -7.67
N PHE A 467 43.03 11.31 -7.67
CA PHE A 467 44.32 11.79 -8.11
C PHE A 467 44.84 12.82 -7.09
N ASP A 468 45.95 12.44 -6.49
CA ASP A 468 46.84 13.24 -5.70
C ASP A 468 47.42 14.35 -6.61
N ASP A 469 47.28 15.62 -6.22
CA ASP A 469 48.37 16.62 -6.23
C ASP A 469 47.85 17.96 -5.66
N GLY A 470 48.73 18.57 -4.91
CA GLY A 470 48.53 19.67 -4.01
C GLY A 470 48.18 21.02 -4.66
N ASP A 471 47.85 21.89 -3.75
CA ASP A 471 47.96 23.36 -3.73
C ASP A 471 46.71 24.20 -3.99
N GLU A 472 46.47 24.98 -2.95
CA GLU A 472 45.95 26.34 -2.86
C GLU A 472 44.44 26.58 -2.90
N ALA A 473 43.96 27.02 -1.72
CA ALA A 473 42.64 27.56 -1.49
C ALA A 473 42.40 28.83 -2.31
N GLU A 474 41.38 28.84 -3.14
CA GLU A 474 40.70 30.06 -3.58
C GLU A 474 39.24 30.02 -3.12
N GLU A 475 38.87 31.05 -2.34
CA GLU A 475 37.50 31.35 -1.97
C GLU A 475 36.71 31.71 -3.24
N ASP A 476 35.88 30.74 -3.72
CA ASP A 476 34.98 31.00 -4.85
C ASP A 476 33.67 31.62 -4.32
N SER A 477 33.37 32.83 -4.80
CA SER A 477 32.26 33.65 -4.34
C SER A 477 30.93 33.09 -4.86
N SER A 478 29.90 33.09 -4.02
CA SER A 478 28.53 32.61 -4.32
C SER A 478 27.91 33.26 -5.58
N ASP A 479 28.44 34.37 -6.03
CA ASP A 479 27.92 35.13 -7.18
C ASP A 479 28.24 34.46 -8.53
N GLU A 480 29.35 33.70 -8.62
CA GLU A 480 29.75 33.01 -9.86
C GLU A 480 28.91 31.77 -10.14
N TRP A 481 28.38 31.13 -9.11
CA TRP A 481 27.48 29.99 -9.23
C TRP A 481 26.09 30.40 -9.73
N ASP A 482 25.60 31.54 -9.32
CA ASP A 482 24.30 32.06 -9.76
C ASP A 482 24.36 32.56 -11.22
N GLU A 483 25.50 33.11 -11.68
CA GLU A 483 25.71 33.47 -13.09
C GLU A 483 25.77 32.22 -14.00
N ARG A 484 26.39 31.11 -13.58
CA ARG A 484 26.45 29.87 -14.36
C ARG A 484 25.08 29.16 -14.43
N LYS A 485 24.27 29.17 -13.38
CA LYS A 485 22.88 28.68 -13.41
C LYS A 485 22.00 29.46 -14.38
N ASN A 486 22.14 30.78 -14.39
CA ASN A 486 21.37 31.67 -15.27
C ASN A 486 21.79 31.58 -16.76
N ALA A 487 23.00 31.10 -17.05
CA ALA A 487 23.47 30.86 -18.41
C ALA A 487 23.04 29.53 -19.01
N LEU A 488 22.54 28.57 -18.19
CA LEU A 488 22.12 27.23 -18.61
C LEU A 488 20.63 27.10 -18.93
N VAL A 489 19.82 28.10 -18.60
CA VAL A 489 18.37 28.10 -18.87
C VAL A 489 18.03 29.38 -19.63
N ASP A 490 17.50 29.26 -20.84
CA ASP A 490 16.96 30.41 -21.56
C ASP A 490 15.89 31.10 -20.69
N PRO A 491 15.98 32.44 -20.50
CA PRO A 491 15.02 33.14 -19.67
C PRO A 491 13.63 33.01 -20.27
N LEU A 492 12.71 32.49 -19.49
CA LEU A 492 11.29 32.42 -19.86
C LEU A 492 10.75 33.83 -20.16
N PRO A 493 9.87 33.99 -21.16
CA PRO A 493 9.27 35.29 -21.49
C PRO A 493 8.59 35.89 -20.25
N ALA A 494 8.66 37.20 -20.10
CA ALA A 494 8.14 37.92 -18.92
C ALA A 494 6.65 37.69 -18.64
N GLU A 495 5.91 37.18 -19.60
CA GLU A 495 4.48 36.83 -19.53
C GLU A 495 4.23 35.49 -18.81
N GLU A 496 5.25 34.64 -18.70
CA GLU A 496 5.18 33.34 -18.02
C GLU A 496 5.65 33.40 -16.55
N TRP A 497 6.24 34.48 -16.13
CA TRP A 497 6.59 34.77 -14.73
C TRP A 497 5.32 35.26 -14.02
N GLY A 498 4.60 34.34 -13.35
CA GLY A 498 3.39 34.69 -12.60
C GLY A 498 3.58 35.86 -11.63
N ALA A 499 2.54 36.35 -11.00
CA ALA A 499 2.33 37.54 -10.20
C ALA A 499 3.45 37.98 -9.22
N TYR A 500 4.46 37.15 -8.99
CA TYR A 500 5.54 37.40 -8.02
C TYR A 500 6.51 38.51 -8.43
N GLN A 501 6.70 38.78 -9.72
CA GLN A 501 7.54 39.89 -10.18
C GLN A 501 6.82 41.25 -10.17
N HIS A 502 5.50 41.24 -10.30
CA HIS A 502 4.70 42.47 -10.25
C HIS A 502 4.64 43.10 -8.84
N GLU A 503 4.79 42.32 -7.78
CA GLU A 503 4.85 42.84 -6.41
C GLU A 503 6.21 43.42 -6.05
N LYS A 504 7.32 42.85 -6.52
CA LYS A 504 8.66 43.41 -6.28
C LYS A 504 8.88 44.74 -7.00
N SER A 505 8.37 44.93 -8.19
CA SER A 505 8.47 46.17 -8.93
C SER A 505 7.62 47.31 -8.33
N LYS A 506 6.45 46.98 -7.71
CA LYS A 506 5.65 47.97 -6.98
C LYS A 506 6.27 48.40 -5.64
N ALA A 507 6.96 47.50 -4.94
CA ALA A 507 7.65 47.83 -3.70
C ALA A 507 8.88 48.75 -3.92
N GLN A 508 9.59 48.59 -5.04
CA GLN A 508 10.72 49.48 -5.38
C GLN A 508 10.29 50.86 -5.89
N SER A 509 9.11 50.96 -6.52
CA SER A 509 8.59 52.26 -7.00
C SER A 509 7.97 53.13 -5.89
N GLN A 510 7.57 52.55 -4.76
CA GLN A 510 7.02 53.31 -3.62
C GLN A 510 8.11 53.77 -2.62
N GLY A 511 9.31 53.20 -2.67
CA GLY A 511 10.44 53.63 -1.83
C GLY A 511 11.21 54.85 -2.35
N SER A 512 10.95 55.32 -3.58
CA SER A 512 11.68 56.43 -4.19
C SER A 512 10.95 57.79 -4.15
N SER A 513 9.78 57.88 -3.51
CA SER A 513 8.97 59.11 -3.48
C SER A 513 8.86 59.77 -2.08
N ALA A 514 9.73 59.38 -1.15
CA ALA A 514 9.81 60.03 0.16
C ALA A 514 11.25 60.45 0.50
N ARG A 515 11.73 61.47 -0.17
CA ARG A 515 12.78 62.40 0.28
C ARG A 515 12.58 63.77 -0.35
#